data_d5b1ac92058d94d55b1ee0b895999a0e
#
_entry.id   d5b1ac92058d94d55b1ee0b895999a0e
#
_cell.length_a   1.000
_cell.length_b   1.000
_cell.length_c   1.000
_cell.angle_alpha   90.00
_cell.angle_beta   90.00
_cell.angle_gamma   90.00
#
_symmetry.space_group_name_H-M   'P 1'
#
loop_
_entity.id
_entity.type
_entity.pdbx_description
1 polymer ?
#
loop_
_entity_poly.entity_id
_entity_poly.type
_entity_poly.pdbx_seq_one_letter_code
_entity_poly.pdbx_strand_id
1 'polypeptide(L)'
;MNYKAIAIIFLIIISCKDSNSESSSNVAFSAIKKDYSKEINHIISFSENSDYNRNIAFMIDYSLHSGLNRFFVIDLRTKSIIKKGLVCHGSCKGKSAYAKAKYFSDVVDSNCSTLGMAVISERAYSNWGKKYKYWLDGLEDNNKNMRKRIVVLHAWEGVPDEEIYPNSLATSWGCPTVSIKFLDELDKFLKENEKVLLYSFSN
;
A
#
# COMPACT_ATOMS: atom_id res chain seq x y z
N MET A 1 -45.85 36.32 -72.30
CA MET A 1 -44.61 35.59 -72.18
C MET A 1 -44.20 35.69 -70.68
N ASN A 2 -44.41 34.61 -69.94
CA ASN A 2 -44.19 34.57 -68.47
C ASN A 2 -42.82 33.99 -68.18
N TYR A 3 -41.94 34.81 -67.65
CA TYR A 3 -40.65 34.29 -67.10
C TYR A 3 -40.83 34.00 -65.60
N LYS A 4 -40.80 32.71 -65.27
CA LYS A 4 -40.71 32.28 -63.86
C LYS A 4 -39.30 32.42 -63.40
N ALA A 5 -39.04 33.27 -62.46
CA ALA A 5 -37.76 33.37 -61.76
C ALA A 5 -37.62 32.17 -60.80
N ILE A 6 -36.58 31.35 -60.98
CA ILE A 6 -36.20 30.27 -60.08
C ILE A 6 -35.24 30.86 -59.06
N ALA A 7 -35.70 30.97 -57.80
CA ALA A 7 -34.87 31.33 -56.67
C ALA A 7 -34.07 30.09 -56.22
N ILE A 8 -32.77 30.12 -56.40
CA ILE A 8 -31.85 29.09 -55.88
C ILE A 8 -31.54 29.47 -54.43
N ILE A 9 -32.09 28.70 -53.50
CA ILE A 9 -31.75 28.83 -52.07
C ILE A 9 -30.45 28.08 -51.82
N PHE A 10 -29.37 28.81 -51.56
CA PHE A 10 -28.12 28.22 -51.06
C PHE A 10 -28.30 27.86 -49.59
N LEU A 11 -28.41 26.57 -49.32
CA LEU A 11 -28.31 26.07 -47.96
C LEU A 11 -26.85 26.09 -47.52
N ILE A 12 -26.46 27.03 -46.69
CA ILE A 12 -25.17 27.04 -46.03
C ILE A 12 -25.26 26.02 -44.87
N ILE A 13 -24.68 24.85 -45.07
CA ILE A 13 -24.49 23.89 -43.98
C ILE A 13 -23.34 24.42 -43.13
N ILE A 14 -23.67 25.03 -41.99
CA ILE A 14 -22.67 25.34 -40.93
C ILE A 14 -22.39 24.01 -40.28
N SER A 15 -21.26 23.41 -40.66
CA SER A 15 -20.67 22.28 -39.95
C SER A 15 -20.14 22.80 -38.61
N CYS A 16 -20.92 22.60 -37.53
CA CYS A 16 -20.42 22.71 -36.18
C CYS A 16 -19.36 21.63 -36.01
N LYS A 17 -18.11 22.04 -35.99
CA LYS A 17 -17.00 21.22 -35.58
C LYS A 17 -17.14 21.06 -34.07
N ASP A 18 -17.69 19.93 -33.64
CA ASP A 18 -17.66 19.55 -32.23
C ASP A 18 -16.20 19.48 -31.82
N SER A 19 -15.77 20.50 -31.08
CA SER A 19 -14.54 20.44 -30.33
C SER A 19 -14.74 19.41 -29.22
N ASN A 20 -14.33 18.17 -29.48
CA ASN A 20 -14.11 17.19 -28.45
C ASN A 20 -13.14 17.81 -27.46
N SER A 21 -13.67 18.37 -26.38
CA SER A 21 -12.94 18.54 -25.15
C SER A 21 -12.71 17.14 -24.59
N GLU A 22 -11.71 16.43 -25.11
CA GLU A 22 -11.12 15.30 -24.42
C GLU A 22 -10.66 15.85 -23.08
N SER A 23 -11.44 15.49 -22.05
CA SER A 23 -11.08 15.76 -20.68
C SER A 23 -9.71 15.13 -20.45
N SER A 24 -8.73 15.96 -20.22
CA SER A 24 -7.35 15.62 -19.85
C SER A 24 -7.27 15.03 -18.44
N SER A 25 -8.10 14.04 -18.13
CA SER A 25 -8.11 13.32 -16.84
C SER A 25 -7.53 11.90 -16.92
N ASN A 26 -7.02 11.51 -18.08
CA ASN A 26 -6.25 10.27 -18.23
C ASN A 26 -4.75 10.57 -18.36
N VAL A 27 -4.19 11.34 -17.44
CA VAL A 27 -2.79 11.15 -17.08
C VAL A 27 -2.80 9.80 -16.37
N ALA A 28 -2.70 8.72 -17.12
CA ALA A 28 -2.31 7.44 -16.60
C ALA A 28 -1.01 7.71 -15.83
N PHE A 29 -1.10 7.78 -14.49
CA PHE A 29 0.06 7.77 -13.62
C PHE A 29 0.69 6.40 -13.88
N SER A 30 1.54 6.34 -14.93
CA SER A 30 2.36 5.17 -15.19
C SER A 30 3.15 4.99 -13.91
N ALA A 31 2.77 3.98 -13.12
CA ALA A 31 3.38 3.68 -11.86
C ALA A 31 4.89 3.79 -12.07
N ILE A 32 5.53 4.76 -11.43
CA ILE A 32 6.99 4.84 -11.36
C ILE A 32 7.39 3.46 -10.89
N LYS A 33 7.95 2.66 -11.79
CA LYS A 33 8.38 1.29 -11.49
C LYS A 33 9.60 1.44 -10.58
N LYS A 34 9.35 1.62 -9.28
CA LYS A 34 10.41 1.74 -8.29
C LYS A 34 11.17 0.41 -8.27
N ASP A 35 12.48 0.48 -8.37
CA ASP A 35 13.35 -0.67 -8.24
C ASP A 35 13.54 -0.99 -6.76
N TYR A 36 13.10 -2.16 -6.33
CA TYR A 36 13.21 -2.67 -4.96
C TYR A 36 14.32 -3.71 -4.80
N SER A 37 15.21 -3.86 -5.76
CA SER A 37 16.28 -4.87 -5.74
C SER A 37 17.16 -4.76 -4.49
N LYS A 38 17.43 -3.53 -4.01
CA LYS A 38 18.21 -3.29 -2.80
C LYS A 38 17.49 -3.81 -1.55
N GLU A 39 16.22 -3.48 -1.40
CA GLU A 39 15.39 -3.87 -0.26
C GLU A 39 15.16 -5.39 -0.23
N ILE A 40 14.89 -5.99 -1.39
CA ILE A 40 14.72 -7.44 -1.53
C ILE A 40 16.03 -8.17 -1.20
N ASN A 41 17.17 -7.71 -1.70
CA ASN A 41 18.47 -8.30 -1.36
C ASN A 41 18.80 -8.14 0.14
N HIS A 42 18.40 -7.04 0.77
CA HIS A 42 18.54 -6.86 2.22
C HIS A 42 17.72 -7.90 3.00
N ILE A 43 16.46 -8.16 2.61
CA ILE A 43 15.63 -9.20 3.23
C ILE A 43 16.26 -10.58 3.04
N ILE A 44 16.75 -10.91 1.84
CA ILE A 44 17.41 -12.19 1.56
C ILE A 44 18.61 -12.37 2.47
N SER A 45 19.53 -11.40 2.50
CA SER A 45 20.73 -11.46 3.34
C SER A 45 20.38 -11.60 4.83
N PHE A 46 19.31 -10.94 5.30
CA PHE A 46 18.85 -11.07 6.68
C PHE A 46 18.32 -12.48 6.96
N SER A 47 17.57 -13.08 6.02
CA SER A 47 17.00 -14.42 6.16
C SER A 47 18.05 -15.54 6.11
N GLU A 48 19.17 -15.34 5.37
CA GLU A 48 20.26 -16.32 5.25
C GLU A 48 21.01 -16.51 6.56
N ASN A 49 21.12 -15.47 7.38
CA ASN A 49 21.85 -15.49 8.66
C ASN A 49 21.02 -16.00 9.85
N SER A 50 19.78 -16.47 9.60
CA SER A 50 18.83 -16.83 10.66
C SER A 50 17.85 -17.90 10.16
N ASP A 51 17.04 -18.42 11.08
CA ASP A 51 16.01 -19.42 10.80
C ASP A 51 14.67 -18.75 10.38
N TYR A 52 14.73 -17.81 9.44
CA TYR A 52 13.55 -17.14 8.85
C TYR A 52 13.17 -17.73 7.50
N ASN A 53 11.92 -17.42 7.05
CA ASN A 53 11.44 -17.88 5.76
C ASN A 53 12.32 -17.35 4.62
N ARG A 54 12.71 -18.24 3.69
CA ARG A 54 13.55 -17.92 2.53
C ARG A 54 12.80 -17.94 1.21
N ASN A 55 11.49 -18.20 1.25
CA ASN A 55 10.64 -18.23 0.05
C ASN A 55 9.81 -16.97 -0.07
N ILE A 56 9.17 -16.54 1.02
CA ILE A 56 8.22 -15.43 1.07
C ILE A 56 8.66 -14.42 2.13
N ALA A 57 8.56 -13.15 1.80
CA ALA A 57 8.65 -12.04 2.76
C ALA A 57 7.61 -10.97 2.41
N PHE A 58 7.33 -10.13 3.38
CA PHE A 58 6.50 -8.94 3.20
C PHE A 58 7.37 -7.68 3.29
N MET A 59 6.90 -6.62 2.61
CA MET A 59 7.64 -5.36 2.56
C MET A 59 6.65 -4.20 2.54
N ILE A 60 6.93 -3.12 3.30
CA ILE A 60 6.15 -1.89 3.29
C ILE A 60 7.06 -0.72 2.94
N ASP A 61 6.72 0.00 1.87
CA ASP A 61 7.37 1.25 1.49
C ASP A 61 6.56 2.46 1.96
N TYR A 62 6.90 2.99 3.12
CA TYR A 62 6.25 4.17 3.67
C TYR A 62 6.64 5.49 2.98
N SER A 63 7.58 5.48 2.04
CA SER A 63 7.89 6.65 1.22
C SER A 63 6.81 6.94 0.18
N LEU A 64 6.01 5.94 -0.19
CA LEU A 64 4.89 6.08 -1.12
C LEU A 64 3.68 6.75 -0.45
N HIS A 65 2.86 7.39 -1.28
CA HIS A 65 1.58 7.95 -0.87
C HIS A 65 0.66 6.86 -0.30
N SER A 66 -0.10 7.17 0.76
CA SER A 66 -0.96 6.16 1.43
C SER A 66 -2.08 5.61 0.56
N GLY A 67 -2.51 6.38 -0.43
CA GLY A 67 -3.52 5.95 -1.42
C GLY A 67 -2.98 5.07 -2.54
N LEU A 68 -1.68 4.75 -2.55
CA LEU A 68 -1.05 3.81 -3.48
C LEU A 68 -0.76 2.48 -2.78
N ASN A 69 -0.72 1.40 -3.54
CA ASN A 69 -0.26 0.11 -3.05
C ASN A 69 1.20 0.21 -2.62
N ARG A 70 1.46 0.02 -1.33
CA ARG A 70 2.78 0.14 -0.71
C ARG A 70 3.10 -0.97 0.29
N PHE A 71 2.20 -1.94 0.45
CA PHE A 71 2.46 -3.23 1.07
C PHE A 71 2.64 -4.27 -0.03
N PHE A 72 3.72 -5.03 0.01
CA PHE A 72 4.11 -6.00 -1.01
C PHE A 72 4.36 -7.37 -0.41
N VAL A 73 3.93 -8.41 -1.11
CA VAL A 73 4.36 -9.80 -0.88
C VAL A 73 5.42 -10.13 -1.92
N ILE A 74 6.55 -10.62 -1.47
CA ILE A 74 7.74 -10.88 -2.28
C ILE A 74 7.99 -12.39 -2.34
N ASP A 75 8.12 -12.95 -3.54
CA ASP A 75 8.78 -14.23 -3.74
C ASP A 75 10.30 -13.99 -3.74
N LEU A 76 10.99 -14.47 -2.71
CA LEU A 76 12.43 -14.24 -2.53
C LEU A 76 13.28 -15.02 -3.51
N ARG A 77 12.79 -16.14 -4.06
CA ARG A 77 13.51 -16.96 -5.03
C ARG A 77 13.56 -16.30 -6.40
N THR A 78 12.42 -15.72 -6.83
CA THR A 78 12.31 -15.01 -8.11
C THR A 78 12.58 -13.51 -7.98
N LYS A 79 12.74 -13.00 -6.74
CA LYS A 79 12.93 -11.59 -6.40
C LYS A 79 11.80 -10.71 -6.97
N SER A 80 10.58 -11.22 -7.00
CA SER A 80 9.45 -10.54 -7.60
C SER A 80 8.33 -10.21 -6.61
N ILE A 81 7.63 -9.10 -6.85
CA ILE A 81 6.40 -8.77 -6.15
C ILE A 81 5.28 -9.63 -6.71
N ILE A 82 4.67 -10.47 -5.88
CA ILE A 82 3.58 -11.38 -6.27
C ILE A 82 2.21 -10.90 -5.82
N LYS A 83 2.16 -10.00 -4.82
CA LYS A 83 0.93 -9.33 -4.35
C LYS A 83 1.25 -7.93 -3.86
N LYS A 84 0.26 -7.02 -3.93
CA LYS A 84 0.37 -5.67 -3.40
C LYS A 84 -0.98 -5.21 -2.86
N GLY A 85 -0.95 -4.31 -1.88
CA GLY A 85 -2.14 -3.75 -1.28
C GLY A 85 -1.88 -2.42 -0.58
N LEU A 86 -2.98 -1.77 -0.19
CA LEU A 86 -2.94 -0.56 0.61
C LEU A 86 -2.61 -0.89 2.07
N VAL A 87 -1.92 0.03 2.75
CA VAL A 87 -1.65 -0.08 4.18
C VAL A 87 -1.63 1.28 4.85
N CYS A 88 -2.30 1.42 6.00
CA CYS A 88 -2.22 2.60 6.84
C CYS A 88 -0.86 2.71 7.51
N HIS A 89 -0.49 3.93 7.88
CA HIS A 89 0.64 4.23 8.76
C HIS A 89 0.18 4.95 10.01
N GLY A 90 1.03 4.99 11.02
CA GLY A 90 0.74 5.60 12.32
C GLY A 90 0.65 7.12 12.26
N SER A 91 -0.30 7.68 13.02
CA SER A 91 -0.53 9.14 13.13
C SER A 91 0.61 9.89 13.81
N CYS A 92 1.45 9.22 14.59
CA CYS A 92 2.46 9.87 15.44
C CYS A 92 1.89 11.02 16.28
N LYS A 93 0.74 10.80 16.90
CA LYS A 93 -0.01 11.84 17.66
C LYS A 93 -0.31 13.08 16.83
N GLY A 94 -0.71 12.87 15.56
CA GLY A 94 -1.07 13.94 14.62
C GLY A 94 0.11 14.60 13.88
N LYS A 95 1.35 14.11 14.08
CA LYS A 95 2.53 14.65 13.38
C LYS A 95 2.67 14.13 11.95
N SER A 96 2.17 12.92 11.64
CA SER A 96 2.16 12.37 10.29
C SER A 96 0.89 12.80 9.55
N ALA A 97 1.04 13.26 8.32
CA ALA A 97 -0.09 13.57 7.43
C ALA A 97 -0.74 12.28 6.92
N TYR A 98 -2.03 12.33 6.54
CA TYR A 98 -2.72 11.16 5.96
C TYR A 98 -2.03 10.63 4.70
N ALA A 99 -1.58 11.53 3.84
CA ALA A 99 -0.98 11.17 2.55
C ALA A 99 0.35 10.42 2.67
N LYS A 100 1.18 10.77 3.67
CA LYS A 100 2.54 10.26 3.77
C LYS A 100 3.00 10.12 5.22
N ALA A 101 3.59 8.97 5.55
CA ALA A 101 4.30 8.80 6.80
C ALA A 101 5.55 9.70 6.80
N LYS A 102 5.70 10.53 7.82
CA LYS A 102 6.82 11.45 7.96
C LYS A 102 7.67 11.16 9.19
N TYR A 103 7.05 10.59 10.21
CA TYR A 103 7.71 10.32 11.48
C TYR A 103 7.56 8.84 11.84
N PHE A 104 8.63 8.27 12.39
CA PHE A 104 8.73 6.88 12.81
C PHE A 104 9.30 6.82 14.20
N SER A 105 8.86 5.88 15.02
CA SER A 105 9.32 5.77 16.41
C SER A 105 9.00 4.42 16.99
N ASP A 106 9.89 3.89 17.83
CA ASP A 106 9.66 2.69 18.61
C ASP A 106 9.36 2.98 20.09
N VAL A 107 9.11 4.25 20.43
CA VAL A 107 8.71 4.66 21.78
C VAL A 107 7.26 4.21 22.04
N VAL A 108 7.02 3.64 23.23
CA VAL A 108 5.67 3.25 23.68
C VAL A 108 4.74 4.46 23.62
N ASP A 109 3.49 4.25 23.23
CA ASP A 109 2.45 5.27 23.08
C ASP A 109 2.75 6.40 22.09
N SER A 110 3.75 6.25 21.22
CA SER A 110 4.06 7.23 20.18
C SER A 110 3.00 7.29 19.07
N ASN A 111 2.22 6.23 18.87
CA ASN A 111 1.30 6.04 17.75
C ASN A 111 1.97 6.15 16.36
N CYS A 112 3.30 6.00 16.30
CA CYS A 112 4.06 6.01 15.06
C CYS A 112 4.19 4.61 14.46
N SER A 113 4.26 4.52 13.16
CA SER A 113 4.82 3.32 12.51
C SER A 113 6.29 3.17 12.85
N THR A 114 6.79 1.94 12.76
CA THR A 114 8.18 1.59 13.06
C THR A 114 8.84 1.09 11.78
N LEU A 115 10.09 1.45 11.56
CA LEU A 115 10.90 0.96 10.43
C LEU A 115 11.77 -0.21 10.87
N GLY A 116 12.30 -0.94 9.89
CA GLY A 116 13.25 -2.03 10.09
C GLY A 116 12.63 -3.40 9.86
N MET A 117 13.42 -4.42 10.17
CA MET A 117 13.05 -5.83 10.01
C MET A 117 12.26 -6.32 11.22
N ALA A 118 11.14 -6.97 10.97
CA ALA A 118 10.33 -7.65 11.97
C ALA A 118 9.99 -9.06 11.50
N VAL A 119 9.68 -9.97 12.41
CA VAL A 119 9.07 -11.26 12.09
C VAL A 119 7.57 -11.20 12.35
N ILE A 120 6.79 -11.80 11.45
CA ILE A 120 5.36 -12.01 11.66
C ILE A 120 5.22 -13.26 12.51
N SER A 121 4.70 -13.06 13.70
CA SER A 121 4.56 -14.10 14.71
C SER A 121 3.15 -14.69 14.74
N GLU A 122 2.69 -15.12 15.91
CA GLU A 122 1.45 -15.87 16.06
C GLU A 122 0.20 -15.10 15.62
N ARG A 123 -0.71 -15.84 15.02
CA ARG A 123 -2.07 -15.42 14.74
C ARG A 123 -2.87 -15.38 16.03
N ALA A 124 -3.57 -14.29 16.31
CA ALA A 124 -4.33 -14.08 17.53
C ALA A 124 -5.72 -13.49 17.23
N TYR A 125 -6.63 -13.56 18.21
CA TYR A 125 -7.94 -12.92 18.09
C TYR A 125 -7.80 -11.40 18.03
N SER A 126 -8.65 -10.75 17.22
CA SER A 126 -8.75 -9.30 17.08
C SER A 126 -10.18 -8.83 17.36
N ASN A 127 -10.31 -7.72 18.09
CA ASN A 127 -11.58 -7.00 18.24
C ASN A 127 -11.88 -6.06 17.07
N TRP A 128 -10.89 -5.80 16.21
CA TRP A 128 -10.96 -4.84 15.12
C TRP A 128 -11.06 -5.54 13.78
N GLY A 129 -11.86 -5.00 12.86
CA GLY A 129 -12.02 -5.48 11.49
C GLY A 129 -12.27 -6.99 11.41
N LYS A 130 -11.38 -7.72 10.78
CA LYS A 130 -11.40 -9.19 10.80
C LYS A 130 -11.13 -9.71 12.21
N LYS A 131 -11.74 -10.86 12.58
CA LYS A 131 -11.61 -11.44 13.93
C LYS A 131 -10.24 -12.06 14.22
N TYR A 132 -9.19 -11.69 13.47
CA TYR A 132 -7.81 -12.10 13.71
C TYR A 132 -6.81 -11.03 13.32
N LYS A 133 -5.62 -11.16 13.87
CA LYS A 133 -4.45 -10.33 13.66
C LYS A 133 -3.19 -11.18 13.76
N TYR A 134 -2.07 -10.63 13.34
CA TYR A 134 -0.75 -11.21 13.52
C TYR A 134 0.12 -10.29 14.36
N TRP A 135 0.78 -10.84 15.36
CA TRP A 135 1.77 -10.12 16.13
C TRP A 135 3.01 -9.84 15.30
N LEU A 136 3.65 -8.71 15.58
CA LEU A 136 4.91 -8.31 14.96
C LEU A 136 5.96 -8.18 16.05
N ASP A 137 7.08 -8.89 15.87
CA ASP A 137 8.25 -8.79 16.74
C ASP A 137 9.39 -8.13 15.99
N GLY A 138 9.82 -6.97 16.47
CA GLY A 138 10.94 -6.24 15.90
C GLY A 138 12.26 -6.97 16.15
N LEU A 139 13.10 -7.01 15.13
CA LEU A 139 14.38 -7.76 15.14
C LEU A 139 15.62 -6.85 15.21
N GLU A 140 15.40 -5.53 15.29
CA GLU A 140 16.45 -4.51 15.31
C GLU A 140 16.24 -3.55 16.51
N ASP A 141 17.28 -2.82 16.90
CA ASP A 141 17.22 -1.91 18.05
C ASP A 141 16.19 -0.80 17.88
N ASN A 142 15.94 -0.36 16.65
CA ASN A 142 14.99 0.71 16.31
C ASN A 142 13.53 0.24 16.29
N ASN A 143 13.26 -1.06 16.49
CA ASN A 143 11.90 -1.62 16.48
C ASN A 143 11.65 -2.72 17.53
N LYS A 144 12.56 -2.95 18.46
CA LYS A 144 12.49 -4.02 19.49
C LYS A 144 11.29 -3.92 20.43
N ASN A 145 10.67 -2.75 20.52
CA ASN A 145 9.49 -2.57 21.37
C ASN A 145 8.16 -2.87 20.67
N MET A 146 8.15 -3.36 19.43
CA MET A 146 6.91 -3.64 18.68
C MET A 146 5.92 -4.47 19.50
N ARG A 147 6.35 -5.57 20.13
CA ARG A 147 5.52 -6.42 20.98
C ARG A 147 4.97 -5.65 22.20
N LYS A 148 5.82 -4.92 22.91
CA LYS A 148 5.44 -4.09 24.06
C LYS A 148 4.45 -2.99 23.68
N ARG A 149 4.58 -2.46 22.46
CA ARG A 149 3.70 -1.43 21.87
C ARG A 149 2.40 -2.00 21.30
N ILE A 150 2.22 -3.32 21.32
CA ILE A 150 1.07 -4.02 20.74
C ILE A 150 0.95 -3.72 19.23
N VAL A 151 2.09 -3.68 18.53
CA VAL A 151 2.09 -3.51 17.07
C VAL A 151 1.71 -4.84 16.41
N VAL A 152 0.65 -4.81 15.61
CA VAL A 152 0.08 -5.99 14.96
C VAL A 152 -0.30 -5.68 13.51
N LEU A 153 -0.20 -6.68 12.65
CA LEU A 153 -0.80 -6.65 11.32
C LEU A 153 -2.27 -7.05 11.45
N HIS A 154 -3.17 -6.14 11.10
CA HIS A 154 -4.62 -6.37 11.19
C HIS A 154 -5.39 -5.67 10.06
N ALA A 155 -6.69 -5.98 9.94
CA ALA A 155 -7.56 -5.33 8.96
C ALA A 155 -8.49 -4.30 9.61
N TRP A 156 -8.95 -3.37 8.75
CA TRP A 156 -10.02 -2.44 9.07
C TRP A 156 -10.88 -2.16 7.82
N GLU A 157 -12.22 -2.09 8.00
CA GLU A 157 -13.17 -1.86 6.89
C GLU A 157 -12.95 -0.51 6.19
N GLY A 158 -12.34 0.46 6.88
CA GLY A 158 -12.00 1.77 6.30
C GLY A 158 -10.82 1.77 5.33
N VAL A 159 -10.15 0.62 5.13
CA VAL A 159 -9.09 0.48 4.12
C VAL A 159 -9.67 -0.17 2.87
N PRO A 160 -9.73 0.52 1.72
CA PRO A 160 -10.19 -0.04 0.45
C PRO A 160 -9.28 -1.15 -0.08
N ASP A 161 -9.81 -1.98 -0.97
CA ASP A 161 -9.03 -3.03 -1.66
C ASP A 161 -8.19 -2.48 -2.80
N GLU A 162 -8.63 -1.38 -3.43
CA GLU A 162 -8.00 -0.76 -4.59
C GLU A 162 -7.35 0.57 -4.26
N GLU A 163 -6.40 1.01 -5.09
CA GLU A 163 -5.74 2.32 -4.96
C GLU A 163 -6.74 3.46 -5.02
N ILE A 164 -6.57 4.45 -4.13
CA ILE A 164 -7.44 5.62 -4.02
C ILE A 164 -6.72 6.93 -4.31
N TYR A 165 -5.47 6.89 -4.78
CA TYR A 165 -4.73 8.10 -5.14
C TYR A 165 -5.56 8.97 -6.12
N PRO A 166 -5.63 10.31 -5.96
CA PRO A 166 -4.86 11.14 -5.01
C PRO A 166 -5.44 11.20 -3.58
N ASN A 167 -6.53 10.49 -3.27
CA ASN A 167 -7.06 10.41 -1.91
C ASN A 167 -6.10 9.61 -1.00
N SER A 168 -6.20 9.87 0.31
CA SER A 168 -5.33 9.27 1.32
C SER A 168 -6.10 8.34 2.24
N LEU A 169 -5.43 7.32 2.76
CA LEU A 169 -5.95 6.51 3.87
C LEU A 169 -5.95 7.32 5.18
N ALA A 170 -6.85 6.95 6.08
CA ALA A 170 -6.74 7.36 7.48
C ALA A 170 -5.46 6.79 8.12
N THR A 171 -4.96 7.46 9.14
CA THR A 171 -3.81 6.97 9.91
C THR A 171 -4.25 5.95 10.97
N SER A 172 -3.37 4.99 11.28
CA SER A 172 -3.52 4.05 12.40
C SER A 172 -2.87 4.61 13.68
N TRP A 173 -2.86 3.81 14.74
CA TRP A 173 -2.09 4.07 15.95
C TRP A 173 -0.71 3.39 15.96
N GLY A 174 -0.14 3.21 14.76
CA GLY A 174 1.19 2.62 14.58
C GLY A 174 1.19 1.25 13.93
N CYS A 175 0.08 0.52 14.01
CA CYS A 175 -0.07 -0.79 13.37
C CYS A 175 -0.14 -0.66 11.83
N PRO A 176 0.52 -1.54 11.07
CA PRO A 176 0.19 -1.72 9.66
C PRO A 176 -1.23 -2.30 9.55
N THR A 177 -2.15 -1.48 9.02
CA THR A 177 -3.58 -1.81 8.91
C THR A 177 -3.94 -1.89 7.43
N VAL A 178 -4.50 -3.01 7.01
CA VAL A 178 -4.81 -3.32 5.61
C VAL A 178 -6.31 -3.55 5.41
N SER A 179 -6.76 -3.77 4.17
CA SER A 179 -8.15 -4.14 3.91
C SER A 179 -8.44 -5.57 4.40
N ILE A 180 -9.73 -5.86 4.62
CA ILE A 180 -10.18 -7.20 5.05
C ILE A 180 -9.78 -8.26 4.03
N LYS A 181 -10.02 -8.00 2.75
CA LYS A 181 -9.69 -8.92 1.66
C LYS A 181 -8.18 -9.15 1.56
N PHE A 182 -7.38 -8.08 1.66
CA PHE A 182 -5.94 -8.21 1.58
C PHE A 182 -5.37 -8.98 2.78
N LEU A 183 -5.89 -8.77 4.01
CA LEU A 183 -5.49 -9.57 5.15
C LEU A 183 -5.83 -11.08 4.95
N ASP A 184 -6.98 -11.41 4.36
CA ASP A 184 -7.33 -12.80 4.03
C ASP A 184 -6.37 -13.42 2.99
N GLU A 185 -5.85 -12.62 2.05
CA GLU A 185 -4.82 -13.06 1.11
C GLU A 185 -3.46 -13.28 1.82
N LEU A 186 -3.07 -12.35 2.71
CA LEU A 186 -1.85 -12.51 3.52
C LEU A 186 -1.93 -13.71 4.47
N ASP A 187 -3.09 -13.98 5.06
CA ASP A 187 -3.36 -15.13 5.94
C ASP A 187 -3.08 -16.47 5.24
N LYS A 188 -3.35 -16.57 3.92
CA LYS A 188 -3.02 -17.77 3.13
C LYS A 188 -1.51 -18.01 3.09
N PHE A 189 -0.73 -16.99 2.78
CA PHE A 189 0.73 -17.09 2.79
C PHE A 189 1.27 -17.44 4.18
N LEU A 190 0.72 -16.83 5.24
CA LEU A 190 1.20 -17.03 6.61
C LEU A 190 0.82 -18.40 7.20
N LYS A 191 -0.24 -19.05 6.70
CA LYS A 191 -0.58 -20.44 7.07
C LYS A 191 0.33 -21.48 6.43
N GLU A 192 0.90 -21.16 5.28
CA GLU A 192 1.78 -22.06 4.52
C GLU A 192 3.27 -21.81 4.81
N ASN A 193 3.58 -20.68 5.45
CA ASN A 193 4.95 -20.22 5.65
C ASN A 193 5.13 -19.70 7.07
N GLU A 194 6.03 -20.30 7.81
CA GLU A 194 6.41 -19.86 9.15
C GLU A 194 7.53 -18.81 9.10
N LYS A 195 7.65 -18.01 10.16
CA LYS A 195 8.74 -17.04 10.36
C LYS A 195 8.95 -16.08 9.19
N VAL A 196 7.84 -15.63 8.57
CA VAL A 196 7.85 -14.68 7.47
C VAL A 196 8.36 -13.33 7.97
N LEU A 197 9.33 -12.75 7.27
CA LEU A 197 9.86 -11.42 7.57
C LEU A 197 8.92 -10.33 7.00
N LEU A 198 8.84 -9.22 7.73
CA LEU A 198 8.24 -7.97 7.29
C LEU A 198 9.29 -6.86 7.37
N TYR A 199 9.69 -6.32 6.24
CA TYR A 199 10.60 -5.18 6.18
C TYR A 199 9.84 -3.88 5.90
N SER A 200 9.93 -2.93 6.84
CA SER A 200 9.33 -1.60 6.72
C SER A 200 10.41 -0.54 6.54
N PHE A 201 10.30 0.30 5.51
CA PHE A 201 11.28 1.33 5.22
C PHE A 201 10.63 2.60 4.65
N SER A 202 11.41 3.70 4.58
CA SER A 202 11.01 4.98 4.00
C SER A 202 12.27 5.67 3.45
N ASN A 203 12.48 5.56 2.15
CA ASN A 203 13.63 6.12 1.41
C ASN A 203 13.16 7.24 0.47
#